data_b990888056ed9c30b1411e20efd0ef25
#
_entry.id   b990888056ed9c30b1411e20efd0ef25
#
_cell.length_a   1.000
_cell.length_b   1.000
_cell.length_c   1.000
_cell.angle_alpha   90.00
_cell.angle_beta   90.00
_cell.angle_gamma   90.00
#
_symmetry.space_group_name_H-M   'P 1'
#
loop_
_entity.id
_entity.type
_entity.pdbx_description
1 polymer ?
#
loop_
_entity_poly.entity_id
_entity_poly.type
_entity_poly.pdbx_seq_one_letter_code
_entity_poly.pdbx_strand_id
1 'polypeptide(L)'
;SLCTAVDIDACAIAYERLIIDPDLRQRLADAGRNRARRNFDWRVVLQSYKSLWAELGALRASAPEIPPRKMPPLRDDPFALFSGYPSTTLTRDTRVAPAANAATWLKAVRQENMVAFAPYLFLAEAEIDAMLEHAAQAGAGNVGALIDLHAGPQQGAAHRTIAWLLKLGVLELV
;
A
#
# COMPACT_ATOMS: atom_id res chain seq x y z
N SER A 1 3.18 -3.36 2.71
CA SER A 1 2.68 -4.17 1.60
C SER A 1 1.35 -4.86 1.89
N LEU A 2 1.04 -5.26 3.15
CA LEU A 2 -0.25 -5.90 3.51
C LEU A 2 -1.45 -4.95 3.32
N CYS A 3 -1.23 -3.65 3.49
CA CYS A 3 -2.28 -2.62 3.39
C CYS A 3 -2.30 -1.90 2.02
N THR A 4 -1.75 -2.54 0.98
CA THR A 4 -1.71 -1.97 -0.37
C THR A 4 -2.41 -2.92 -1.33
N ALA A 5 -3.49 -2.46 -1.95
CA ALA A 5 -4.19 -3.14 -3.03
C ALA A 5 -3.89 -2.44 -4.37
N VAL A 6 -3.87 -3.20 -5.45
CA VAL A 6 -3.76 -2.65 -6.81
C VAL A 6 -5.17 -2.38 -7.33
N ASP A 7 -5.40 -1.16 -7.82
CA ASP A 7 -6.59 -0.82 -8.59
C ASP A 7 -6.44 -1.43 -9.99
N ILE A 8 -7.12 -2.56 -10.20
CA ILE A 8 -7.00 -3.37 -11.42
C ILE A 8 -7.60 -2.62 -12.61
N ASP A 9 -8.72 -1.92 -12.43
CA ASP A 9 -9.40 -1.21 -13.49
C ASP A 9 -8.59 0.01 -13.95
N ALA A 10 -8.08 0.80 -13.01
CA ALA A 10 -7.17 1.90 -13.34
C ALA A 10 -5.91 1.41 -14.04
N CYS A 11 -5.39 0.25 -13.64
CA CYS A 11 -4.23 -0.37 -14.27
C CYS A 11 -4.56 -0.82 -15.71
N ALA A 12 -5.70 -1.46 -15.94
CA ALA A 12 -6.15 -1.89 -17.24
C ALA A 12 -6.34 -0.70 -18.20
N ILE A 13 -7.00 0.37 -17.75
CA ILE A 13 -7.18 1.61 -18.51
C ILE A 13 -5.82 2.23 -18.89
N ALA A 14 -4.86 2.23 -17.97
CA ALA A 14 -3.53 2.75 -18.24
C ALA A 14 -2.79 1.93 -19.31
N TYR A 15 -2.89 0.61 -19.27
CA TYR A 15 -2.33 -0.26 -20.31
C TYR A 15 -3.01 -0.08 -21.65
N GLU A 16 -4.34 -0.03 -21.69
CA GLU A 16 -5.11 0.23 -22.91
C GLU A 16 -4.63 1.52 -23.58
N ARG A 17 -4.53 2.61 -22.84
CA ARG A 17 -4.02 3.89 -23.37
C ARG A 17 -2.63 3.78 -23.99
N LEU A 18 -1.73 2.99 -23.37
CA LEU A 18 -0.39 2.77 -23.90
C LEU A 18 -0.39 1.88 -25.15
N ILE A 19 -1.38 1.00 -25.32
CA ILE A 19 -1.51 0.12 -26.48
C ILE A 19 -2.02 0.92 -27.69
N ILE A 20 -3.08 1.73 -27.48
CA ILE A 20 -3.76 2.44 -28.57
C ILE A 20 -3.04 3.73 -28.98
N ASP A 21 -2.24 4.36 -28.11
CA ASP A 21 -1.52 5.62 -28.38
C ASP A 21 0.00 5.40 -28.44
N PRO A 22 0.57 5.11 -29.63
CA PRO A 22 2.01 4.93 -29.79
C PRO A 22 2.82 6.18 -29.44
N ASP A 23 2.26 7.37 -29.69
CA ASP A 23 2.95 8.63 -29.42
C ASP A 23 3.05 8.89 -27.93
N LEU A 24 1.98 8.63 -27.17
CA LEU A 24 2.02 8.65 -25.70
C LEU A 24 3.07 7.68 -25.17
N ARG A 25 3.04 6.45 -25.68
CA ARG A 25 4.01 5.41 -25.28
C ARG A 25 5.45 5.86 -25.54
N GLN A 26 5.72 6.43 -26.71
CA GLN A 26 7.05 6.93 -27.06
C GLN A 26 7.48 8.09 -26.16
N ARG A 27 6.59 9.07 -25.93
CA ARG A 27 6.88 10.20 -25.03
C ARG A 27 7.21 9.73 -23.61
N LEU A 28 6.42 8.79 -23.08
CA LEU A 28 6.67 8.23 -21.73
C LEU A 28 7.97 7.42 -21.68
N ALA A 29 8.26 6.64 -22.72
CA ALA A 29 9.50 5.88 -22.82
C ALA A 29 10.74 6.80 -22.84
N ASP A 30 10.68 7.89 -23.62
CA ASP A 30 11.77 8.86 -23.67
C ASP A 30 11.92 9.64 -22.36
N ALA A 31 10.82 10.06 -21.77
CA ALA A 31 10.82 10.72 -20.46
C ALA A 31 11.39 9.79 -19.37
N GLY A 32 10.97 8.52 -19.33
CA GLY A 32 11.47 7.52 -18.41
C GLY A 32 12.97 7.26 -18.58
N ARG A 33 13.43 7.11 -19.82
CA ARG A 33 14.85 6.94 -20.15
C ARG A 33 15.70 8.13 -19.72
N ASN A 34 15.20 9.35 -19.98
CA ASN A 34 15.87 10.57 -19.57
C ASN A 34 15.92 10.71 -18.06
N ARG A 35 14.82 10.39 -17.36
CA ARG A 35 14.78 10.38 -15.90
C ARG A 35 15.75 9.36 -15.30
N ALA A 36 15.80 8.16 -15.86
CA ALA A 36 16.73 7.11 -15.42
C ALA A 36 18.19 7.59 -15.52
N ARG A 37 18.57 8.16 -16.65
CA ARG A 37 19.93 8.68 -16.87
C ARG A 37 20.25 9.86 -15.95
N ARG A 38 19.32 10.77 -15.73
CA ARG A 38 19.56 11.97 -14.92
C ARG A 38 19.63 11.69 -13.42
N ASN A 39 18.85 10.71 -12.93
CA ASN A 39 18.67 10.54 -11.49
C ASN A 39 19.22 9.21 -10.98
N PHE A 40 19.31 8.18 -11.83
CA PHE A 40 19.62 6.81 -11.41
C PHE A 40 20.85 6.23 -12.10
N ASP A 41 21.53 7.00 -12.98
CA ASP A 41 22.85 6.60 -13.45
C ASP A 41 23.82 6.59 -12.26
N TRP A 42 24.64 5.53 -12.17
CA TRP A 42 25.59 5.37 -11.07
C TRP A 42 26.50 6.58 -10.89
N ARG A 43 26.88 7.26 -11.96
CA ARG A 43 27.69 8.49 -11.88
C ARG A 43 26.97 9.58 -11.11
N VAL A 44 25.67 9.75 -11.32
CA VAL A 44 24.85 10.75 -10.62
C VAL A 44 24.61 10.32 -9.17
N VAL A 45 24.24 9.06 -8.96
CA VAL A 45 23.99 8.50 -7.64
C VAL A 45 25.24 8.58 -6.76
N LEU A 46 26.41 8.16 -7.28
CA LEU A 46 27.68 8.25 -6.53
C LEU A 46 28.05 9.69 -6.20
N GLN A 47 27.79 10.63 -7.10
CA GLN A 47 28.06 12.04 -6.80
C GLN A 47 27.16 12.56 -5.68
N SER A 48 25.89 12.18 -5.67
CA SER A 48 24.95 12.52 -4.60
C SER A 48 25.39 11.94 -3.26
N TYR A 49 25.85 10.68 -3.23
CA TYR A 49 26.42 10.08 -2.02
C TYR A 49 27.67 10.80 -1.52
N LYS A 50 28.59 11.16 -2.43
CA LYS A 50 29.77 11.89 -2.05
C LYS A 50 29.46 13.26 -1.44
N SER A 51 28.48 13.97 -2.02
CA SER A 51 28.01 15.26 -1.49
C SER A 51 27.38 15.08 -0.11
N LEU A 52 26.52 14.07 0.06
CA LEU A 52 25.92 13.75 1.35
C LEU A 52 26.96 13.40 2.42
N TRP A 53 27.96 12.58 2.07
CA TRP A 53 29.03 12.23 3.02
C TRP A 53 29.89 13.43 3.42
N ALA A 54 30.16 14.34 2.49
CA ALA A 54 30.88 15.58 2.81
C ALA A 54 30.04 16.47 3.76
N GLU A 55 28.76 16.63 3.50
CA GLU A 55 27.80 17.35 4.37
C GLU A 55 27.74 16.74 5.76
N LEU A 56 27.51 15.43 5.84
CA LEU A 56 27.47 14.71 7.12
C LEU A 56 28.82 14.79 7.87
N GLY A 57 29.93 14.78 7.16
CA GLY A 57 31.27 14.99 7.72
C GLY A 57 31.40 16.36 8.35
N ALA A 58 30.94 17.41 7.65
CA ALA A 58 30.96 18.78 8.16
C ALA A 58 30.06 18.96 9.39
N LEU A 59 28.83 18.40 9.32
CA LEU A 59 27.90 18.41 10.47
C LEU A 59 28.49 17.70 11.68
N ARG A 60 29.14 16.56 11.49
CA ARG A 60 29.78 15.81 12.57
C ARG A 60 30.93 16.61 13.19
N ALA A 61 31.73 17.28 12.38
CA ALA A 61 32.83 18.08 12.87
C ALA A 61 32.39 19.30 13.68
N SER A 62 31.22 19.87 13.36
CA SER A 62 30.64 21.03 14.06
C SER A 62 29.68 20.67 15.18
N ALA A 63 29.28 19.40 15.33
CA ALA A 63 28.33 18.97 16.33
C ALA A 63 28.97 18.99 17.74
N PRO A 64 28.22 19.46 18.79
CA PRO A 64 28.66 19.31 20.16
C PRO A 64 28.72 17.84 20.54
N GLU A 65 29.64 17.47 21.45
CA GLU A 65 29.66 16.13 22.02
C GLU A 65 28.30 15.81 22.70
N ILE A 66 27.56 14.91 22.12
CA ILE A 66 26.30 14.43 22.69
C ILE A 66 26.54 13.02 23.25
N PRO A 67 26.18 12.75 24.52
CA PRO A 67 26.33 11.42 25.08
C PRO A 67 25.53 10.40 24.23
N PRO A 68 26.06 9.20 24.03
CA PRO A 68 25.41 8.18 23.21
C PRO A 68 24.00 7.90 23.71
N ARG A 69 23.00 8.00 22.83
CA ARG A 69 21.63 7.63 23.14
C ARG A 69 21.53 6.12 23.35
N LYS A 70 20.80 5.70 24.38
CA LYS A 70 20.55 4.28 24.67
C LYS A 70 19.68 3.59 23.62
N MET A 71 19.04 4.34 22.74
CA MET A 71 18.20 3.83 21.65
C MET A 71 18.83 4.20 20.31
N PRO A 72 18.76 3.31 19.31
CA PRO A 72 19.22 3.65 17.96
C PRO A 72 18.44 4.88 17.44
N PRO A 73 19.08 5.70 16.58
CA PRO A 73 18.41 6.84 15.98
C PRO A 73 17.14 6.38 15.30
N LEU A 74 16.10 7.17 15.49
CA LEU A 74 14.74 6.94 15.04
C LEU A 74 14.71 6.34 13.64
N ARG A 75 14.04 5.21 13.53
CA ARG A 75 13.48 4.80 12.26
C ARG A 75 12.29 5.71 12.02
N ASP A 76 12.31 6.43 10.94
CA ASP A 76 11.14 7.17 10.51
C ASP A 76 9.97 6.21 10.34
N ASP A 77 8.77 6.67 10.62
CA ASP A 77 7.56 5.90 10.41
C ASP A 77 7.47 5.51 8.92
N PRO A 78 7.50 4.21 8.57
CA PRO A 78 7.43 3.78 7.18
C PRO A 78 6.15 4.21 6.49
N PHE A 79 5.05 4.39 7.22
CA PHE A 79 3.81 4.90 6.66
C PHE A 79 3.94 6.38 6.25
N ALA A 80 4.63 7.20 7.06
CA ALA A 80 4.93 8.58 6.70
C ALA A 80 5.91 8.66 5.53
N LEU A 81 6.99 7.86 5.53
CA LEU A 81 7.98 7.82 4.45
C LEU A 81 7.39 7.43 3.10
N PHE A 82 6.44 6.50 3.09
CA PHE A 82 5.84 5.98 1.87
C PHE A 82 4.43 6.50 1.60
N SER A 83 4.00 7.55 2.32
CA SER A 83 2.65 8.14 2.18
C SER A 83 2.34 8.68 0.78
N GLY A 84 3.35 9.07 0.01
CA GLY A 84 3.18 9.54 -1.36
C GLY A 84 3.15 8.44 -2.43
N TYR A 85 3.29 7.16 -2.07
CA TYR A 85 3.29 6.06 -3.03
C TYR A 85 1.90 5.60 -3.46
N PRO A 86 0.89 5.52 -2.55
CA PRO A 86 -0.46 5.13 -2.94
C PRO A 86 -1.12 6.20 -3.81
N SER A 87 -1.80 5.79 -4.86
CA SER A 87 -2.63 6.69 -5.69
C SER A 87 -3.90 7.12 -4.95
N THR A 88 -4.39 6.26 -4.04
CA THR A 88 -5.57 6.50 -3.22
C THR A 88 -5.35 5.91 -1.84
N THR A 89 -5.83 6.58 -0.81
CA THR A 89 -5.80 6.10 0.57
C THR A 89 -7.20 5.70 0.99
N LEU A 90 -7.33 4.54 1.63
CA LEU A 90 -8.59 4.11 2.24
C LEU A 90 -8.96 5.05 3.39
N THR A 91 -10.10 5.70 3.24
CA THR A 91 -10.72 6.52 4.29
C THR A 91 -11.94 5.80 4.84
N ARG A 92 -12.49 6.30 5.94
CA ARG A 92 -13.74 5.76 6.50
C ARG A 92 -14.94 5.89 5.55
N ASP A 93 -14.90 6.87 4.64
CA ASP A 93 -15.96 7.13 3.66
C ASP A 93 -15.78 6.34 2.36
N THR A 94 -14.65 5.66 2.18
CA THR A 94 -14.40 4.82 1.01
C THR A 94 -15.47 3.73 0.94
N ARG A 95 -16.10 3.59 -0.23
CA ARG A 95 -17.14 2.58 -0.46
C ARG A 95 -16.53 1.30 -1.01
N VAL A 96 -16.98 0.17 -0.46
CA VAL A 96 -16.54 -1.16 -0.87
C VAL A 96 -17.72 -2.10 -0.99
N ALA A 97 -17.65 -3.02 -1.93
CA ALA A 97 -18.63 -4.08 -2.11
C ALA A 97 -17.94 -5.44 -2.27
N PRO A 98 -18.57 -6.55 -1.88
CA PRO A 98 -18.06 -7.88 -2.21
C PRO A 98 -18.07 -8.10 -3.72
N ALA A 99 -16.99 -8.69 -4.26
CA ALA A 99 -16.94 -9.16 -5.63
C ALA A 99 -18.01 -10.25 -5.87
N ALA A 100 -18.45 -10.44 -7.10
CA ALA A 100 -19.51 -11.38 -7.43
C ALA A 100 -19.23 -12.83 -6.97
N ASN A 101 -17.97 -13.21 -6.88
CA ASN A 101 -17.53 -14.54 -6.44
C ASN A 101 -16.81 -14.52 -5.08
N ALA A 102 -16.97 -13.47 -4.28
CA ALA A 102 -16.19 -13.19 -3.08
C ALA A 102 -16.04 -14.40 -2.14
N ALA A 103 -17.15 -15.06 -1.77
CA ALA A 103 -17.13 -16.18 -0.84
C ALA A 103 -16.35 -17.39 -1.39
N THR A 104 -16.58 -17.75 -2.66
CA THR A 104 -15.90 -18.88 -3.31
C THR A 104 -14.41 -18.58 -3.49
N TRP A 105 -14.10 -17.38 -3.91
CA TRP A 105 -12.73 -16.91 -4.11
C TRP A 105 -11.95 -16.85 -2.79
N LEU A 106 -12.53 -16.27 -1.74
CA LEU A 106 -11.91 -16.22 -0.42
C LEU A 106 -11.59 -17.62 0.12
N LYS A 107 -12.51 -18.57 -0.06
CA LYS A 107 -12.28 -19.98 0.34
C LYS A 107 -11.11 -20.59 -0.41
N ALA A 108 -10.96 -20.30 -1.69
CA ALA A 108 -9.85 -20.81 -2.50
C ALA A 108 -8.51 -20.18 -2.09
N VAL A 109 -8.44 -18.85 -1.97
CA VAL A 109 -7.17 -18.16 -1.67
C VAL A 109 -6.68 -18.39 -0.24
N ARG A 110 -7.57 -18.70 0.72
CA ARG A 110 -7.18 -19.08 2.09
C ARG A 110 -6.33 -20.35 2.15
N GLN A 111 -6.36 -21.19 1.12
CA GLN A 111 -5.54 -22.40 1.05
C GLN A 111 -4.10 -22.10 0.62
N GLU A 112 -3.84 -20.91 0.11
CA GLU A 112 -2.51 -20.52 -0.36
C GLU A 112 -1.61 -20.13 0.81
N ASN A 113 -0.42 -20.74 0.90
CA ASN A 113 0.55 -20.49 1.96
C ASN A 113 0.92 -18.99 2.09
N MET A 114 0.99 -18.27 0.96
CA MET A 114 1.28 -16.84 0.93
C MET A 114 0.17 -15.99 1.55
N VAL A 115 -1.04 -16.49 1.60
CA VAL A 115 -2.23 -15.82 2.17
C VAL A 115 -2.39 -16.17 3.64
N ALA A 116 -2.11 -17.43 4.00
CA ALA A 116 -2.33 -17.97 5.33
C ALA A 116 -1.17 -17.68 6.33
N PHE A 117 -0.08 -17.05 5.92
CA PHE A 117 1.16 -16.96 6.73
C PHE A 117 1.07 -16.13 8.01
N ALA A 118 0.11 -15.21 8.12
CA ALA A 118 0.00 -14.31 9.27
C ALA A 118 -1.46 -14.08 9.72
N PRO A 119 -2.21 -15.13 10.08
CA PRO A 119 -3.64 -15.03 10.39
C PRO A 119 -3.91 -14.12 11.61
N TYR A 120 -2.97 -14.00 12.54
CA TYR A 120 -3.08 -13.15 13.75
C TYR A 120 -3.15 -11.65 13.48
N LEU A 121 -2.85 -11.22 12.25
CA LEU A 121 -2.94 -9.80 11.85
C LEU A 121 -4.33 -9.37 11.43
N PHE A 122 -5.20 -10.31 11.15
CA PHE A 122 -6.53 -10.11 10.60
C PHE A 122 -7.61 -10.52 11.59
N LEU A 123 -8.85 -10.25 11.26
CA LEU A 123 -10.01 -10.77 11.97
C LEU A 123 -10.08 -12.30 11.85
N ALA A 124 -10.78 -12.94 12.80
CA ALA A 124 -11.06 -14.36 12.70
C ALA A 124 -11.97 -14.66 11.48
N GLU A 125 -11.90 -15.88 10.96
CA GLU A 125 -12.63 -16.26 9.73
C GLU A 125 -14.13 -15.97 9.83
N ALA A 126 -14.77 -16.31 10.95
CA ALA A 126 -16.18 -16.06 11.16
C ALA A 126 -16.53 -14.55 11.17
N GLU A 127 -15.62 -13.72 11.68
CA GLU A 127 -15.78 -12.25 11.67
C GLU A 127 -15.62 -11.66 10.26
N ILE A 128 -14.72 -12.24 9.46
CA ILE A 128 -14.54 -11.85 8.05
C ILE A 128 -15.81 -12.23 7.25
N ASP A 129 -16.34 -13.43 7.44
CA ASP A 129 -17.53 -13.88 6.75
C ASP A 129 -18.75 -13.01 7.12
N ALA A 130 -18.92 -12.67 8.41
CA ALA A 130 -19.97 -11.76 8.87
C ALA A 130 -19.82 -10.34 8.30
N MET A 131 -18.59 -9.84 8.18
CA MET A 131 -18.28 -8.54 7.57
C MET A 131 -18.67 -8.53 6.08
N LEU A 132 -18.37 -9.59 5.33
CA LEU A 132 -18.72 -9.72 3.92
C LEU A 132 -20.25 -9.83 3.72
N GLU A 133 -20.94 -10.58 4.59
CA GLU A 133 -22.41 -10.64 4.58
C GLU A 133 -23.04 -9.28 4.83
N HIS A 134 -22.52 -8.53 5.82
CA HIS A 134 -22.98 -7.17 6.10
C HIS A 134 -22.78 -6.23 4.91
N ALA A 135 -21.62 -6.28 4.28
CA ALA A 135 -21.32 -5.48 3.10
C ALA A 135 -22.23 -5.85 1.91
N ALA A 136 -22.54 -7.14 1.72
CA ALA A 136 -23.42 -7.62 0.66
C ALA A 136 -24.88 -7.18 0.87
N GLN A 137 -25.39 -7.21 2.10
CA GLN A 137 -26.75 -6.78 2.43
C GLN A 137 -26.97 -5.28 2.19
N ALA A 138 -25.94 -4.46 2.42
CA ALA A 138 -25.97 -3.03 2.18
C ALA A 138 -25.80 -2.64 0.70
N GLY A 139 -25.54 -3.62 -0.20
CA GLY A 139 -25.20 -3.38 -1.62
C GLY A 139 -23.83 -2.73 -1.84
N ALA A 140 -23.39 -1.92 -0.94
CA ALA A 140 -22.03 -1.42 -0.77
C ALA A 140 -21.94 -0.76 0.61
N GLY A 141 -20.97 -1.17 1.41
CA GLY A 141 -20.68 -0.56 2.72
C GLY A 141 -19.59 0.49 2.63
N ASN A 142 -19.57 1.47 3.53
CA ASN A 142 -18.37 2.28 3.69
C ASN A 142 -17.41 1.59 4.69
N VAL A 143 -16.12 1.83 4.51
CA VAL A 143 -15.06 1.24 5.33
C VAL A 143 -15.27 1.56 6.82
N GLY A 144 -15.73 2.77 7.15
CA GLY A 144 -16.01 3.19 8.52
C GLY A 144 -17.07 2.32 9.20
N ALA A 145 -18.19 2.06 8.51
CA ALA A 145 -19.26 1.21 9.04
C ALA A 145 -18.78 -0.23 9.29
N LEU A 146 -17.99 -0.79 8.37
CA LEU A 146 -17.41 -2.12 8.54
C LEU A 146 -16.42 -2.20 9.70
N ILE A 147 -15.64 -1.15 9.95
CA ILE A 147 -14.74 -1.07 11.10
C ILE A 147 -15.53 -0.97 12.40
N ASP A 148 -16.63 -0.20 12.42
CA ASP A 148 -17.45 0.05 13.61
C ASP A 148 -18.29 -1.17 14.04
N LEU A 149 -18.35 -2.24 13.23
CA LEU A 149 -18.85 -3.55 13.66
C LEU A 149 -17.99 -4.17 14.78
N HIS A 150 -16.78 -3.67 14.97
CA HIS A 150 -15.79 -4.19 15.90
C HIS A 150 -15.43 -3.13 16.96
N ALA A 151 -14.93 -3.57 18.13
CA ALA A 151 -14.57 -2.69 19.22
C ALA A 151 -13.07 -2.75 19.57
N GLY A 152 -12.53 -1.65 20.09
CA GLY A 152 -11.18 -1.59 20.65
C GLY A 152 -10.09 -2.03 19.66
N PRO A 153 -9.17 -2.92 20.06
CA PRO A 153 -8.07 -3.37 19.20
C PRO A 153 -8.50 -4.07 17.91
N GLN A 154 -9.71 -4.64 17.88
CA GLN A 154 -10.25 -5.29 16.70
C GLN A 154 -10.55 -4.32 15.56
N GLN A 155 -10.79 -3.04 15.83
CA GLN A 155 -10.95 -2.04 14.77
C GLN A 155 -9.70 -1.92 13.89
N GLY A 156 -8.51 -2.00 14.49
CA GLY A 156 -7.26 -2.03 13.74
C GLY A 156 -7.09 -3.31 12.90
N ALA A 157 -7.55 -4.46 13.42
CA ALA A 157 -7.59 -5.70 12.66
C ALA A 157 -8.61 -5.64 11.53
N ALA A 158 -9.79 -5.07 11.75
CA ALA A 158 -10.82 -4.86 10.74
C ALA A 158 -10.32 -4.00 9.57
N HIS A 159 -9.66 -2.88 9.86
CA HIS A 159 -9.07 -2.02 8.84
C HIS A 159 -8.03 -2.77 7.99
N ARG A 160 -7.12 -3.52 8.62
CA ARG A 160 -6.14 -4.34 7.89
C ARG A 160 -6.81 -5.45 7.07
N THR A 161 -7.86 -6.06 7.61
CA THR A 161 -8.64 -7.09 6.92
C THR A 161 -9.31 -6.54 5.66
N ILE A 162 -9.93 -5.35 5.72
CA ILE A 162 -10.53 -4.71 4.55
C ILE A 162 -9.48 -4.44 3.47
N ALA A 163 -8.33 -3.87 3.83
CA ALA A 163 -7.25 -3.64 2.87
C ALA A 163 -6.72 -4.94 2.25
N TRP A 164 -6.63 -6.00 3.05
CA TRP A 164 -6.22 -7.33 2.58
C TRP A 164 -7.26 -7.97 1.65
N LEU A 165 -8.56 -7.87 1.95
CA LEU A 165 -9.63 -8.36 1.11
C LEU A 165 -9.69 -7.62 -0.24
N LEU A 166 -9.46 -6.31 -0.26
CA LEU A 166 -9.29 -5.52 -1.49
C LEU A 166 -8.09 -6.01 -2.30
N LYS A 167 -6.95 -6.25 -1.64
CA LYS A 167 -5.76 -6.78 -2.30
C LYS A 167 -5.99 -8.14 -2.95
N LEU A 168 -6.81 -8.98 -2.34
CA LEU A 168 -7.16 -10.30 -2.86
C LEU A 168 -8.28 -10.26 -3.91
N GLY A 169 -8.90 -9.11 -4.17
CA GLY A 169 -10.05 -9.02 -5.06
C GLY A 169 -11.31 -9.68 -4.52
N VAL A 170 -11.41 -9.81 -3.20
CA VAL A 170 -12.62 -10.29 -2.49
C VAL A 170 -13.59 -9.13 -2.24
N LEU A 171 -13.04 -7.94 -1.97
CA LEU A 171 -13.74 -6.67 -1.98
C LEU A 171 -13.27 -5.84 -3.18
N GLU A 172 -14.14 -4.97 -3.67
CA GLU A 172 -13.89 -4.03 -4.75
C GLU A 172 -14.26 -2.62 -4.29
N LEU A 173 -13.59 -1.60 -4.86
CA LEU A 173 -13.96 -0.19 -4.67
C LEU A 173 -15.20 0.13 -5.52
N VAL A 174 -16.15 0.93 -4.98
CA VAL A 174 -17.40 1.28 -5.66
C VAL A 174 -17.58 2.78 -5.71
#